data_b047c62f4ae853083ff1294b240ccde5
#
_entry.id   b047c62f4ae853083ff1294b240ccde5
#
_cell.length_a   1.000
_cell.length_b   1.000
_cell.length_c   1.000
_cell.angle_alpha   90.00
_cell.angle_beta   90.00
_cell.angle_gamma   90.00
#
_symmetry.space_group_name_H-M   'P 1'
#
loop_
_entity.id
_entity.type
_entity.pdbx_description
1 polymer ?
#
loop_
_entity_poly.entity_id
_entity_poly.type
_entity_poly.pdbx_seq_one_letter_code
_entity_poly.pdbx_strand_id
1 'polypeptide(L)'
;MTNDICVITSYFNPCHYLTRKLNFDLFAARLKATGANLIVIEMALDGHAFELGEDDEPLRVRGSGMLWQKERLLNLAIRKLPSSCTKVVWIDCDVVFEYEQWLEDTSAALDRFMVVQPYSNCVHLERSRSRRQGGETSIESFAAAFARDPSLARDAAYQAHGHTGFAWAARRELLDAYGLYDACLTGSGDHLMAHVFAGTSSSSCIPAMIGSGHAYAAHFARWAAEVERFAGGRLGHVPGCVLHLWHGDRADRRYREHNQEFKRFAFDPDRHIRCDENGLWNWADAPSAMRAWAREMFVSRNEDGERGPGA
;
A
#
# COMPACT_ATOMS: atom_id res chain seq x y z
N MET A 1 -10.80 20.68 13.40
CA MET A 1 -9.46 20.21 12.97
C MET A 1 -9.17 18.94 13.77
N THR A 2 -9.02 17.85 13.12
CA THR A 2 -8.77 16.51 13.71
C THR A 2 -7.30 16.42 14.11
N ASN A 3 -6.96 16.92 15.29
CA ASN A 3 -5.57 16.96 15.79
C ASN A 3 -5.03 15.57 16.18
N ASP A 4 -5.87 14.53 16.11
CA ASP A 4 -5.55 13.17 16.54
C ASP A 4 -5.30 12.18 15.39
N ILE A 5 -5.47 12.62 14.13
CA ILE A 5 -5.25 11.80 12.94
C ILE A 5 -4.06 12.32 12.13
N CYS A 6 -3.16 11.41 11.77
CA CYS A 6 -2.03 11.70 10.89
C CYS A 6 -2.17 10.91 9.59
N VAL A 7 -1.73 11.51 8.50
CA VAL A 7 -1.65 10.88 7.19
C VAL A 7 -0.19 10.58 6.88
N ILE A 8 0.11 9.34 6.50
CA ILE A 8 1.45 8.93 6.11
C ILE A 8 1.47 8.42 4.68
N THR A 9 2.55 8.64 3.99
CA THR A 9 2.81 8.06 2.67
C THR A 9 4.28 7.69 2.53
N SER A 10 4.57 6.73 1.65
CA SER A 10 5.92 6.35 1.30
C SER A 10 6.23 6.74 -0.14
N TYR A 11 7.43 7.25 -0.36
CA TYR A 11 7.95 7.55 -1.68
C TYR A 11 9.22 6.74 -1.94
N PHE A 12 9.20 5.90 -2.95
CA PHE A 12 10.33 5.10 -3.40
C PHE A 12 10.29 4.95 -4.91
N ASN A 13 11.24 5.58 -5.60
CA ASN A 13 11.30 5.65 -7.06
C ASN A 13 12.65 5.13 -7.59
N PRO A 14 12.95 3.82 -7.45
CA PRO A 14 14.26 3.29 -7.79
C PRO A 14 14.58 3.31 -9.29
N CYS A 15 13.59 3.54 -10.16
CA CYS A 15 13.74 3.65 -11.61
C CYS A 15 13.67 5.09 -12.12
N HIS A 16 13.52 6.08 -11.23
CA HIS A 16 13.44 7.51 -11.58
C HIS A 16 12.35 7.87 -12.58
N TYR A 17 11.18 7.21 -12.47
CA TYR A 17 10.02 7.54 -13.29
C TYR A 17 9.54 8.95 -13.00
N LEU A 18 9.45 9.78 -14.05
CA LEU A 18 8.99 11.16 -13.94
C LEU A 18 7.52 11.24 -13.51
N THR A 19 6.69 10.36 -14.04
CA THR A 19 5.26 10.30 -13.71
C THR A 19 5.03 10.08 -12.22
N ARG A 20 5.87 9.26 -11.56
CA ARG A 20 5.78 9.04 -10.10
C ARG A 20 6.01 10.32 -9.32
N LYS A 21 7.01 11.13 -9.72
CA LYS A 21 7.28 12.42 -9.07
C LYS A 21 6.14 13.41 -9.30
N LEU A 22 5.66 13.54 -10.53
CA LEU A 22 4.54 14.42 -10.87
C LEU A 22 3.25 14.07 -10.12
N ASN A 23 2.96 12.78 -9.99
CA ASN A 23 1.81 12.30 -9.23
C ASN A 23 1.95 12.61 -7.73
N PHE A 24 3.16 12.40 -7.16
CA PHE A 24 3.42 12.78 -5.78
C PHE A 24 3.20 14.28 -5.56
N ASP A 25 3.70 15.14 -6.43
CA ASP A 25 3.56 16.60 -6.30
C ASP A 25 2.07 17.01 -6.29
N LEU A 26 1.28 16.44 -7.19
CA LEU A 26 -0.16 16.68 -7.23
C LEU A 26 -0.88 16.14 -5.97
N PHE A 27 -0.55 14.92 -5.56
CA PHE A 27 -1.06 14.29 -4.34
C PHE A 27 -0.77 15.16 -3.10
N ALA A 28 0.50 15.54 -2.89
CA ALA A 28 0.92 16.32 -1.75
C ALA A 28 0.25 17.71 -1.72
N ALA A 29 0.17 18.39 -2.86
CA ALA A 29 -0.50 19.68 -2.97
C ALA A 29 -2.00 19.58 -2.63
N ARG A 30 -2.69 18.55 -3.12
CA ARG A 30 -4.11 18.31 -2.82
C ARG A 30 -4.34 18.01 -1.35
N LEU A 31 -3.47 17.18 -0.77
CA LEU A 31 -3.62 16.79 0.63
C LEU A 31 -3.30 17.97 1.58
N LYS A 32 -2.25 18.74 1.30
CA LYS A 32 -1.92 19.97 2.05
C LYS A 32 -3.08 20.98 2.03
N ALA A 33 -3.80 21.09 0.90
CA ALA A 33 -4.96 21.98 0.79
C ALA A 33 -6.13 21.60 1.71
N THR A 34 -6.23 20.35 2.17
CA THR A 34 -7.23 19.92 3.17
C THR A 34 -6.81 20.22 4.61
N GLY A 35 -5.60 20.71 4.84
CA GLY A 35 -5.04 20.89 6.18
C GLY A 35 -4.62 19.60 6.88
N ALA A 36 -4.53 18.49 6.14
CA ALA A 36 -4.09 17.22 6.70
C ALA A 36 -2.62 17.27 7.16
N ASN A 37 -2.34 16.67 8.32
CA ASN A 37 -0.97 16.47 8.81
C ASN A 37 -0.34 15.31 8.04
N LEU A 38 0.33 15.64 6.92
CA LEU A 38 1.01 14.68 6.05
C LEU A 38 2.45 14.47 6.50
N ILE A 39 2.81 13.22 6.72
CA ILE A 39 4.18 12.78 6.98
C ILE A 39 4.62 11.87 5.82
N VAL A 40 5.68 12.27 5.16
CA VAL A 40 6.24 11.55 4.00
C VAL A 40 7.51 10.82 4.45
N ILE A 41 7.67 9.57 4.05
CA ILE A 41 8.96 8.88 4.14
C ILE A 41 9.49 8.59 2.75
N GLU A 42 10.67 9.15 2.43
CA GLU A 42 11.34 8.95 1.17
C GLU A 42 12.52 7.99 1.32
N MET A 43 12.58 6.99 0.45
CA MET A 43 13.74 6.13 0.32
C MET A 43 14.49 6.41 -0.98
N ALA A 44 15.80 6.61 -0.88
CA ALA A 44 16.70 6.59 -2.02
C ALA A 44 17.65 5.38 -1.93
N LEU A 45 18.01 4.81 -3.08
CA LEU A 45 19.08 3.81 -3.13
C LEU A 45 20.44 4.48 -2.87
N ASP A 46 21.39 3.70 -2.36
CA ASP A 46 22.76 4.17 -2.12
C ASP A 46 23.35 4.78 -3.40
N GLY A 47 23.94 5.98 -3.27
CA GLY A 47 24.50 6.73 -4.38
C GLY A 47 23.48 7.53 -5.23
N HIS A 48 22.17 7.37 -5.00
CA HIS A 48 21.13 8.15 -5.68
C HIS A 48 20.73 9.39 -4.86
N ALA A 49 20.34 10.47 -5.55
CA ALA A 49 19.77 11.65 -4.89
C ALA A 49 18.37 11.35 -4.35
N PHE A 50 17.95 12.07 -3.32
CA PHE A 50 16.55 12.19 -2.95
C PHE A 50 15.84 13.08 -3.99
N GLU A 51 14.57 12.75 -4.29
CA GLU A 51 13.78 13.42 -5.33
C GLU A 51 12.83 14.47 -4.79
N LEU A 52 12.43 14.33 -3.50
CA LEU A 52 11.47 15.23 -2.85
C LEU A 52 12.18 16.48 -2.33
N GLY A 53 11.49 17.64 -2.46
CA GLY A 53 11.98 18.92 -1.97
C GLY A 53 11.95 19.02 -0.44
N GLU A 54 12.64 20.06 0.09
CA GLU A 54 12.62 20.36 1.53
C GLU A 54 11.23 20.85 2.01
N ASP A 55 10.42 21.41 1.14
CA ASP A 55 9.06 21.89 1.45
C ASP A 55 8.10 20.75 1.82
N ASP A 56 8.46 19.51 1.50
CA ASP A 56 7.71 18.31 1.88
C ASP A 56 8.16 17.72 3.22
N GLU A 57 9.26 18.24 3.79
CA GLU A 57 9.87 17.79 5.06
C GLU A 57 9.95 16.26 5.18
N PRO A 58 10.44 15.53 4.17
CA PRO A 58 10.37 14.08 4.17
C PRO A 58 11.32 13.47 5.19
N LEU A 59 10.87 12.40 5.84
CA LEU A 59 11.75 11.50 6.58
C LEU A 59 12.60 10.74 5.56
N ARG A 60 13.88 11.00 5.48
CA ARG A 60 14.79 10.45 4.48
C ARG A 60 15.54 9.24 5.00
N VAL A 61 15.50 8.16 4.23
CA VAL A 61 16.24 6.92 4.53
C VAL A 61 16.98 6.43 3.29
N ARG A 62 18.14 5.81 3.49
CA ARG A 62 18.95 5.22 2.42
C ARG A 62 19.07 3.72 2.61
N GLY A 63 19.03 2.98 1.52
CA GLY A 63 19.22 1.55 1.52
C GLY A 63 19.78 1.03 0.21
N SER A 64 20.39 -0.15 0.25
CA SER A 64 21.02 -0.78 -0.93
C SER A 64 20.11 -1.75 -1.67
N GLY A 65 19.01 -2.18 -1.05
CA GLY A 65 18.16 -3.23 -1.60
C GLY A 65 17.08 -2.69 -2.55
N MET A 66 17.15 -3.07 -3.82
CA MET A 66 16.04 -2.82 -4.77
C MET A 66 15.01 -3.94 -4.64
N LEU A 67 14.13 -3.80 -3.65
CA LEU A 67 13.00 -4.70 -3.37
C LEU A 67 11.80 -3.88 -2.89
N TRP A 68 10.61 -4.49 -2.84
CA TRP A 68 9.42 -3.76 -2.41
C TRP A 68 9.53 -3.34 -0.94
N GLN A 69 9.36 -2.05 -0.65
CA GLN A 69 9.59 -1.44 0.66
C GLN A 69 8.39 -0.65 1.19
N LYS A 70 7.27 -0.55 0.45
CA LYS A 70 6.15 0.32 0.79
C LYS A 70 5.74 0.18 2.27
N GLU A 71 5.31 -1.01 2.65
CA GLU A 71 4.79 -1.27 4.00
C GLU A 71 5.89 -1.13 5.06
N ARG A 72 7.14 -1.45 4.69
CA ARG A 72 8.29 -1.27 5.58
C ARG A 72 8.57 0.21 5.86
N LEU A 73 8.53 1.05 4.84
CA LEU A 73 8.66 2.49 4.97
C LEU A 73 7.51 3.07 5.81
N LEU A 74 6.28 2.65 5.56
CA LEU A 74 5.14 3.06 6.36
C LEU A 74 5.30 2.66 7.84
N ASN A 75 5.80 1.46 8.14
CA ASN A 75 6.10 1.03 9.50
C ASN A 75 7.19 1.90 10.16
N LEU A 76 8.18 2.36 9.41
CA LEU A 76 9.18 3.33 9.92
C LEU A 76 8.56 4.69 10.19
N ALA A 77 7.67 5.19 9.32
CA ALA A 77 6.94 6.44 9.53
C ALA A 77 6.04 6.38 10.76
N ILE A 78 5.28 5.28 10.96
CA ILE A 78 4.42 5.07 12.14
C ILE A 78 5.20 5.26 13.45
N ARG A 79 6.42 4.75 13.54
CA ARG A 79 7.28 4.88 14.73
C ARG A 79 7.73 6.32 15.02
N LYS A 80 7.62 7.23 14.02
CA LYS A 80 8.01 8.64 14.14
C LYS A 80 6.82 9.57 14.41
N LEU A 81 5.61 9.03 14.42
CA LEU A 81 4.41 9.82 14.68
C LEU A 81 4.41 10.40 16.10
N PRO A 82 3.94 11.64 16.28
CA PRO A 82 3.79 12.23 17.60
C PRO A 82 2.79 11.45 18.47
N SER A 83 2.94 11.51 19.78
CA SER A 83 2.06 10.79 20.72
C SER A 83 0.60 11.28 20.68
N SER A 84 0.36 12.48 20.21
CA SER A 84 -0.99 13.03 19.97
C SER A 84 -1.73 12.36 18.83
N CYS A 85 -1.01 11.69 17.94
CA CYS A 85 -1.61 10.95 16.82
C CYS A 85 -2.11 9.59 17.31
N THR A 86 -3.42 9.42 17.42
CA THR A 86 -4.09 8.19 17.85
C THR A 86 -4.74 7.41 16.69
N LYS A 87 -4.84 8.05 15.53
CA LYS A 87 -5.42 7.52 14.29
C LYS A 87 -4.45 7.75 13.14
N VAL A 88 -4.22 6.75 12.32
CA VAL A 88 -3.25 6.82 11.22
C VAL A 88 -3.92 6.43 9.93
N VAL A 89 -3.75 7.27 8.91
CA VAL A 89 -4.12 6.96 7.52
C VAL A 89 -2.85 6.72 6.73
N TRP A 90 -2.76 5.65 5.98
CA TRP A 90 -1.70 5.45 4.99
C TRP A 90 -2.28 5.43 3.58
N ILE A 91 -1.64 6.17 2.69
CA ILE A 91 -2.15 6.45 1.34
C ILE A 91 -1.03 6.25 0.32
N ASP A 92 -1.37 5.68 -0.84
CA ASP A 92 -0.49 5.67 -2.00
C ASP A 92 -0.31 7.10 -2.53
N CYS A 93 0.90 7.47 -2.90
CA CYS A 93 1.25 8.84 -3.27
C CYS A 93 0.81 9.24 -4.70
N ASP A 94 -0.19 8.58 -5.24
CA ASP A 94 -0.76 8.77 -6.57
C ASP A 94 -2.30 8.73 -6.57
N VAL A 95 -2.92 9.04 -5.42
CA VAL A 95 -4.38 9.11 -5.29
C VAL A 95 -4.87 10.49 -4.86
N VAL A 96 -6.07 10.86 -5.30
CA VAL A 96 -6.74 12.12 -4.94
C VAL A 96 -8.15 11.80 -4.48
N PHE A 97 -8.55 12.35 -3.34
CA PHE A 97 -9.93 12.25 -2.84
C PHE A 97 -10.81 13.29 -3.53
N GLU A 98 -11.97 12.86 -4.02
CA GLU A 98 -13.00 13.77 -4.55
C GLU A 98 -13.88 14.36 -3.44
N TYR A 99 -13.96 13.71 -2.29
CA TYR A 99 -14.78 14.10 -1.15
C TYR A 99 -13.92 14.84 -0.13
N GLU A 100 -14.20 16.11 0.10
CA GLU A 100 -13.36 16.99 0.93
C GLU A 100 -13.34 16.60 2.40
N GLN A 101 -14.47 16.10 2.93
CA GLN A 101 -14.62 15.73 4.35
C GLN A 101 -14.11 14.31 4.67
N TRP A 102 -13.44 13.65 3.72
CA TRP A 102 -12.98 12.27 3.87
C TRP A 102 -12.13 12.03 5.13
N LEU A 103 -11.32 13.00 5.54
CA LEU A 103 -10.42 12.87 6.69
C LEU A 103 -11.19 12.92 8.02
N GLU A 104 -12.11 13.86 8.15
CA GLU A 104 -12.99 14.00 9.31
C GLU A 104 -13.87 12.76 9.48
N ASP A 105 -14.47 12.31 8.40
CA ASP A 105 -15.31 11.12 8.40
C ASP A 105 -14.52 9.86 8.69
N THR A 106 -13.26 9.78 8.23
CA THR A 106 -12.35 8.69 8.56
C THR A 106 -12.03 8.70 10.07
N SER A 107 -11.72 9.87 10.62
CA SER A 107 -11.50 9.99 12.07
C SER A 107 -12.71 9.54 12.87
N ALA A 108 -13.92 10.00 12.52
CA ALA A 108 -15.16 9.60 13.16
C ALA A 108 -15.47 8.09 13.00
N ALA A 109 -15.18 7.52 11.83
CA ALA A 109 -15.35 6.09 11.60
C ALA A 109 -14.41 5.25 12.46
N LEU A 110 -13.17 5.70 12.70
CA LEU A 110 -12.21 5.03 13.58
C LEU A 110 -12.62 5.03 15.06
N ASP A 111 -13.56 5.87 15.48
CA ASP A 111 -14.15 5.77 16.83
C ASP A 111 -15.03 4.53 16.99
N ARG A 112 -15.52 3.96 15.87
CA ARG A 112 -16.41 2.80 15.82
C ARG A 112 -15.71 1.53 15.30
N PHE A 113 -14.80 1.69 14.34
CA PHE A 113 -14.08 0.60 13.69
C PHE A 113 -12.61 0.63 14.09
N MET A 114 -11.93 -0.51 14.00
CA MET A 114 -10.50 -0.62 14.24
C MET A 114 -9.70 -0.23 12.98
N VAL A 115 -10.24 -0.61 11.82
CA VAL A 115 -9.66 -0.34 10.50
C VAL A 115 -10.75 0.24 9.60
N VAL A 116 -10.38 1.21 8.77
CA VAL A 116 -11.29 1.89 7.83
C VAL A 116 -10.61 2.01 6.47
N GLN A 117 -11.35 1.74 5.41
CA GLN A 117 -10.97 2.15 4.08
C GLN A 117 -11.60 3.53 3.81
N PRO A 118 -10.81 4.63 3.66
CA PRO A 118 -11.31 5.99 3.70
C PRO A 118 -12.00 6.41 2.38
N TYR A 119 -12.61 5.46 1.69
CA TYR A 119 -13.39 5.66 0.48
C TYR A 119 -14.31 4.45 0.24
N SER A 120 -15.38 4.64 -0.54
CA SER A 120 -16.29 3.56 -0.94
C SER A 120 -16.12 3.15 -2.40
N ASN A 121 -15.56 4.01 -3.22
CA ASN A 121 -15.35 3.76 -4.64
C ASN A 121 -14.01 4.34 -5.11
N CYS A 122 -13.47 3.75 -6.18
CA CYS A 122 -12.28 4.28 -6.84
C CYS A 122 -12.43 4.30 -8.35
N VAL A 123 -11.70 5.21 -9.00
CA VAL A 123 -11.63 5.37 -10.44
C VAL A 123 -10.17 5.47 -10.85
N HIS A 124 -9.77 4.68 -11.85
CA HIS A 124 -8.47 4.85 -12.49
C HIS A 124 -8.59 5.90 -13.58
N LEU A 125 -7.79 6.95 -13.46
CA LEU A 125 -7.72 8.00 -14.46
C LEU A 125 -6.85 7.59 -15.64
N GLU A 126 -7.16 8.14 -16.81
CA GLU A 126 -6.31 8.03 -17.99
C GLU A 126 -5.10 8.98 -17.89
N ARG A 127 -4.11 8.76 -18.75
CA ARG A 127 -2.89 9.56 -18.83
C ARG A 127 -3.23 11.07 -18.89
N SER A 128 -2.46 11.86 -18.16
CA SER A 128 -2.58 13.33 -18.08
C SER A 128 -3.89 13.86 -17.49
N ARG A 129 -4.72 13.00 -16.88
CA ARG A 129 -5.92 13.44 -16.18
C ARG A 129 -5.67 13.51 -14.67
N SER A 130 -6.22 14.56 -14.06
CA SER A 130 -6.22 14.76 -12.59
C SER A 130 -7.64 14.92 -12.01
N ARG A 131 -8.65 14.74 -12.85
CA ARG A 131 -10.08 14.82 -12.50
C ARG A 131 -10.89 13.85 -13.34
N ARG A 132 -12.04 13.44 -12.81
CA ARG A 132 -13.05 12.69 -13.55
C ARG A 132 -13.65 13.56 -14.65
N GLN A 133 -13.93 12.94 -15.81
CA GLN A 133 -14.59 13.62 -16.94
C GLN A 133 -15.98 13.02 -17.24
N GLY A 134 -16.34 11.91 -16.62
CA GLY A 134 -17.56 11.15 -16.85
C GLY A 134 -17.32 9.94 -17.75
N GLY A 135 -18.07 8.88 -17.49
CA GLY A 135 -17.94 7.62 -18.22
C GLY A 135 -16.86 6.65 -17.72
N GLU A 136 -16.03 7.07 -16.75
CA GLU A 136 -15.07 6.17 -16.15
C GLU A 136 -15.75 5.08 -15.32
N THR A 137 -15.21 3.86 -15.38
CA THR A 137 -15.70 2.75 -14.56
C THR A 137 -15.30 2.96 -13.11
N SER A 138 -16.31 3.00 -12.23
CA SER A 138 -16.13 3.02 -10.79
C SER A 138 -16.01 1.60 -10.24
N ILE A 139 -15.06 1.37 -9.35
CA ILE A 139 -14.83 0.09 -8.69
C ILE A 139 -15.13 0.28 -7.20
N GLU A 140 -15.98 -0.60 -6.64
CA GLU A 140 -16.27 -0.60 -5.20
C GLU A 140 -15.03 -0.93 -4.38
N SER A 141 -14.85 -0.29 -3.22
CA SER A 141 -13.77 -0.61 -2.29
C SER A 141 -14.02 -1.96 -1.58
N PHE A 142 -12.96 -2.60 -1.12
CA PHE A 142 -13.05 -3.87 -0.39
C PHE A 142 -13.91 -3.73 0.88
N ALA A 143 -13.72 -2.69 1.66
CA ALA A 143 -14.46 -2.49 2.89
C ALA A 143 -15.95 -2.16 2.63
N ALA A 144 -16.28 -1.48 1.54
CA ALA A 144 -17.67 -1.24 1.15
C ALA A 144 -18.34 -2.54 0.67
N ALA A 145 -17.64 -3.33 -0.15
CA ALA A 145 -18.11 -4.65 -0.57
C ALA A 145 -18.32 -5.59 0.63
N PHE A 146 -17.37 -5.62 1.57
CA PHE A 146 -17.47 -6.38 2.81
C PHE A 146 -18.65 -5.94 3.69
N ALA A 147 -18.89 -4.64 3.82
CA ALA A 147 -20.03 -4.13 4.60
C ALA A 147 -21.38 -4.48 3.97
N ARG A 148 -21.44 -4.55 2.65
CA ARG A 148 -22.63 -4.95 1.89
C ARG A 148 -22.87 -6.46 1.96
N ASP A 149 -21.82 -7.25 1.79
CA ASP A 149 -21.89 -8.71 1.80
C ASP A 149 -20.54 -9.30 2.27
N PRO A 150 -20.42 -9.69 3.57
CA PRO A 150 -19.19 -10.26 4.10
C PRO A 150 -18.73 -11.56 3.44
N SER A 151 -19.60 -12.28 2.76
CA SER A 151 -19.24 -13.52 2.04
C SER A 151 -18.28 -13.26 0.89
N LEU A 152 -18.34 -12.06 0.28
CA LEU A 152 -17.44 -11.66 -0.81
C LEU A 152 -15.97 -11.72 -0.38
N ALA A 153 -15.64 -11.35 0.85
CA ALA A 153 -14.28 -11.43 1.36
C ALA A 153 -13.81 -12.87 1.63
N ARG A 154 -14.73 -13.83 1.85
CA ARG A 154 -14.41 -15.22 2.15
C ARG A 154 -14.30 -16.09 0.92
N ASP A 155 -15.27 -15.96 0.02
CA ASP A 155 -15.57 -16.98 -1.00
C ASP A 155 -15.37 -16.45 -2.43
N ALA A 156 -15.28 -15.12 -2.59
CA ALA A 156 -15.21 -14.55 -3.91
C ALA A 156 -13.85 -14.75 -4.58
N ALA A 157 -13.91 -14.99 -5.88
CA ALA A 157 -12.73 -14.86 -6.71
C ALA A 157 -12.15 -13.45 -6.58
N TYR A 158 -10.85 -13.34 -6.71
CA TYR A 158 -10.00 -12.16 -6.64
C TYR A 158 -10.58 -10.83 -7.20
N GLN A 159 -11.60 -10.88 -8.03
CA GLN A 159 -12.23 -9.72 -8.69
C GLN A 159 -13.55 -9.28 -8.06
N ALA A 160 -14.13 -10.06 -7.18
CA ALA A 160 -15.50 -9.84 -6.72
C ALA A 160 -15.58 -9.12 -5.36
N HIS A 161 -14.49 -9.05 -4.61
CA HIS A 161 -14.48 -8.47 -3.26
C HIS A 161 -14.08 -6.99 -3.19
N GLY A 162 -14.07 -6.27 -4.32
CA GLY A 162 -13.73 -4.86 -4.36
C GLY A 162 -12.22 -4.56 -4.34
N HIS A 163 -11.89 -3.27 -4.43
CA HIS A 163 -10.51 -2.79 -4.53
C HIS A 163 -9.83 -2.71 -3.15
N THR A 164 -8.66 -3.33 -3.02
CA THR A 164 -7.94 -3.47 -1.74
C THR A 164 -6.81 -2.46 -1.53
N GLY A 165 -6.43 -1.68 -2.52
CA GLY A 165 -5.29 -0.75 -2.44
C GLY A 165 -5.68 0.70 -2.14
N PHE A 166 -4.78 1.62 -2.42
CA PHE A 166 -4.85 3.07 -2.41
C PHE A 166 -4.75 3.72 -1.03
N ALA A 167 -5.69 3.49 -0.15
CA ALA A 167 -5.72 4.13 1.15
C ALA A 167 -6.39 3.25 2.19
N TRP A 168 -5.86 3.29 3.40
CA TRP A 168 -6.38 2.64 4.58
C TRP A 168 -6.14 3.51 5.81
N ALA A 169 -6.92 3.29 6.85
CA ALA A 169 -6.73 3.93 8.14
C ALA A 169 -6.93 2.91 9.27
N ALA A 170 -6.22 3.11 10.38
CA ALA A 170 -6.40 2.31 11.57
C ALA A 170 -6.19 3.14 12.85
N ARG A 171 -6.74 2.65 13.95
CA ARG A 171 -6.32 3.13 15.27
C ARG A 171 -4.85 2.80 15.47
N ARG A 172 -4.11 3.76 16.01
CA ARG A 172 -2.68 3.64 16.23
C ARG A 172 -2.31 2.44 17.08
N GLU A 173 -3.13 2.09 18.07
CA GLU A 173 -2.89 0.94 18.94
C GLU A 173 -2.69 -0.39 18.20
N LEU A 174 -3.40 -0.60 17.06
CA LEU A 174 -3.19 -1.75 16.19
C LEU A 174 -1.81 -1.72 15.54
N LEU A 175 -1.44 -0.55 15.03
CA LEU A 175 -0.18 -0.36 14.27
C LEU A 175 1.04 -0.38 15.18
N ASP A 176 0.94 0.15 16.41
CA ASP A 176 2.01 0.10 17.40
C ASP A 176 2.24 -1.34 17.89
N ALA A 177 1.18 -2.14 18.01
CA ALA A 177 1.28 -3.52 18.47
C ALA A 177 1.82 -4.48 17.40
N TYR A 178 1.40 -4.35 16.14
CA TYR A 178 1.63 -5.37 15.12
C TYR A 178 2.23 -4.84 13.82
N GLY A 179 2.19 -3.54 13.57
CA GLY A 179 2.60 -2.94 12.29
C GLY A 179 1.75 -3.38 11.09
N LEU A 180 2.12 -2.91 9.92
CA LEU A 180 1.65 -3.42 8.63
C LEU A 180 2.46 -4.66 8.26
N TYR A 181 1.88 -5.60 7.50
CA TYR A 181 2.62 -6.74 6.98
C TYR A 181 3.59 -6.29 5.88
N ASP A 182 4.86 -6.24 6.19
CA ASP A 182 5.89 -5.61 5.36
C ASP A 182 6.84 -6.58 4.63
N ALA A 183 6.57 -7.90 4.70
CA ALA A 183 7.36 -8.91 3.99
C ALA A 183 6.74 -9.32 2.63
N CYS A 184 5.76 -8.58 2.11
CA CYS A 184 5.18 -8.84 0.79
C CYS A 184 5.98 -8.14 -0.30
N LEU A 185 6.86 -8.86 -1.00
CA LEU A 185 7.77 -8.30 -2.01
C LEU A 185 7.15 -8.15 -3.42
N THR A 186 5.90 -8.57 -3.62
CA THR A 186 5.23 -8.52 -4.94
C THR A 186 4.34 -7.29 -5.15
N GLY A 187 4.27 -6.40 -4.15
CA GLY A 187 3.39 -5.21 -4.19
C GLY A 187 1.92 -5.51 -3.91
N SER A 188 1.60 -6.69 -3.40
CA SER A 188 0.22 -7.11 -3.08
C SER A 188 -0.09 -7.08 -1.58
N GLY A 189 0.68 -6.32 -0.78
CA GLY A 189 0.54 -6.25 0.68
C GLY A 189 -0.84 -5.79 1.13
N ASP A 190 -1.40 -4.77 0.48
CA ASP A 190 -2.74 -4.27 0.79
C ASP A 190 -3.82 -5.35 0.66
N HIS A 191 -3.70 -6.22 -0.35
CA HIS A 191 -4.66 -7.30 -0.57
C HIS A 191 -4.58 -8.35 0.55
N LEU A 192 -3.37 -8.75 0.95
CA LEU A 192 -3.17 -9.66 2.07
C LEU A 192 -3.76 -9.09 3.37
N MET A 193 -3.45 -7.83 3.66
CA MET A 193 -3.90 -7.14 4.87
C MET A 193 -5.42 -6.94 4.90
N ALA A 194 -6.05 -6.62 3.77
CA ALA A 194 -7.49 -6.43 3.66
C ALA A 194 -8.27 -7.64 4.17
N HIS A 195 -7.87 -8.86 3.79
CA HIS A 195 -8.49 -10.09 4.27
C HIS A 195 -8.33 -10.28 5.78
N VAL A 196 -7.17 -9.94 6.33
CA VAL A 196 -6.92 -10.02 7.77
C VAL A 196 -7.78 -9.02 8.54
N PHE A 197 -7.89 -7.78 8.05
CA PHE A 197 -8.74 -6.75 8.64
C PHE A 197 -10.24 -7.12 8.63
N ALA A 198 -10.67 -7.84 7.60
CA ALA A 198 -12.02 -8.37 7.50
C ALA A 198 -12.30 -9.62 8.37
N GLY A 199 -11.27 -10.20 9.01
CA GLY A 199 -11.42 -11.46 9.72
C GLY A 199 -11.57 -12.68 8.78
N THR A 200 -10.95 -12.60 7.61
CA THR A 200 -11.04 -13.62 6.55
C THR A 200 -9.67 -14.07 6.03
N SER A 201 -8.68 -14.19 6.93
CA SER A 201 -7.34 -14.66 6.61
C SER A 201 -7.29 -16.10 6.04
N SER A 202 -8.38 -16.86 6.20
CA SER A 202 -8.58 -18.17 5.57
C SER A 202 -9.10 -18.12 4.13
N SER A 203 -9.33 -16.92 3.56
CA SER A 203 -9.78 -16.74 2.17
C SER A 203 -8.87 -17.45 1.18
N SER A 204 -9.46 -18.01 0.12
CA SER A 204 -8.71 -18.63 -0.98
C SER A 204 -7.78 -17.65 -1.73
N CYS A 205 -7.99 -16.33 -1.59
CA CYS A 205 -7.08 -15.31 -2.12
C CYS A 205 -5.67 -15.42 -1.53
N ILE A 206 -5.55 -15.73 -0.23
CA ILE A 206 -4.24 -15.81 0.44
C ILE A 206 -3.34 -16.87 -0.21
N PRO A 207 -3.71 -18.17 -0.27
CA PRO A 207 -2.87 -19.17 -0.93
C PRO A 207 -2.76 -18.92 -2.45
N ALA A 208 -3.72 -18.27 -3.08
CA ALA A 208 -3.60 -17.86 -4.48
C ALA A 208 -2.47 -16.84 -4.68
N MET A 209 -2.22 -15.96 -3.72
CA MET A 209 -1.16 -14.95 -3.78
C MET A 209 0.20 -15.48 -3.33
N ILE A 210 0.28 -16.03 -2.14
CA ILE A 210 1.56 -16.40 -1.50
C ILE A 210 1.83 -17.91 -1.44
N GLY A 211 0.92 -18.76 -1.91
CA GLY A 211 1.02 -20.22 -1.78
C GLY A 211 0.63 -20.71 -0.38
N SER A 212 0.82 -22.00 -0.15
CA SER A 212 0.50 -22.66 1.13
C SER A 212 1.56 -23.70 1.52
N GLY A 213 1.65 -24.00 2.80
CA GLY A 213 2.49 -25.11 3.30
C GLY A 213 4.00 -24.83 3.29
N HIS A 214 4.44 -23.58 3.19
CA HIS A 214 5.85 -23.18 3.19
C HIS A 214 6.12 -21.96 4.09
N ALA A 215 7.40 -21.58 4.24
CA ALA A 215 7.86 -20.56 5.17
C ALA A 215 7.13 -19.20 5.00
N TYR A 216 6.91 -18.75 3.76
CA TYR A 216 6.21 -17.48 3.51
C TYR A 216 4.77 -17.50 4.07
N ALA A 217 4.03 -18.56 3.76
CA ALA A 217 2.66 -18.72 4.29
C ALA A 217 2.65 -18.77 5.82
N ALA A 218 3.60 -19.50 6.44
CA ALA A 218 3.72 -19.57 7.89
C ALA A 218 4.10 -18.22 8.52
N HIS A 219 5.01 -17.47 7.90
CA HIS A 219 5.40 -16.12 8.33
C HIS A 219 4.18 -15.17 8.30
N PHE A 220 3.44 -15.14 7.20
CA PHE A 220 2.22 -14.34 7.08
C PHE A 220 1.17 -14.76 8.12
N ALA A 221 0.94 -16.07 8.29
CA ALA A 221 -0.07 -16.57 9.22
C ALA A 221 0.19 -16.18 10.68
N ARG A 222 1.47 -16.08 11.10
CA ARG A 222 1.83 -15.60 12.45
C ARG A 222 1.35 -14.17 12.67
N TRP A 223 1.66 -13.26 11.73
CA TRP A 223 1.21 -11.87 11.80
C TRP A 223 -0.32 -11.77 11.69
N ALA A 224 -0.91 -12.48 10.72
CA ALA A 224 -2.35 -12.46 10.47
C ALA A 224 -3.17 -12.89 11.69
N ALA A 225 -2.76 -13.96 12.39
CA ALA A 225 -3.47 -14.46 13.56
C ALA A 225 -3.54 -13.43 14.70
N GLU A 226 -2.47 -12.69 14.94
CA GLU A 226 -2.42 -11.65 15.97
C GLU A 226 -3.32 -10.45 15.59
N VAL A 227 -3.20 -9.95 14.36
CA VAL A 227 -4.00 -8.81 13.88
C VAL A 227 -5.48 -9.18 13.80
N GLU A 228 -5.82 -10.36 13.29
CA GLU A 228 -7.19 -10.82 13.18
C GLU A 228 -7.85 -10.98 14.54
N ARG A 229 -7.13 -11.53 15.54
CA ARG A 229 -7.61 -11.63 16.92
C ARG A 229 -7.86 -10.24 17.53
N PHE A 230 -7.02 -9.26 17.23
CA PHE A 230 -7.13 -7.90 17.78
C PHE A 230 -8.20 -7.06 17.08
N ALA A 231 -8.27 -7.12 15.76
CA ALA A 231 -9.03 -6.19 14.93
C ALA A 231 -10.08 -6.84 14.03
N GLY A 232 -10.00 -8.17 13.83
CA GLY A 232 -10.75 -8.87 12.79
C GLY A 232 -12.24 -8.58 12.78
N GLY A 233 -12.76 -8.23 11.60
CA GLY A 233 -14.18 -7.92 11.39
C GLY A 233 -14.61 -6.52 11.84
N ARG A 234 -13.79 -5.77 12.58
CA ARG A 234 -14.08 -4.36 12.93
C ARG A 234 -13.60 -3.43 11.82
N LEU A 235 -14.08 -3.70 10.61
CA LEU A 235 -13.74 -3.02 9.36
C LEU A 235 -14.87 -2.11 8.91
N GLY A 236 -14.55 -0.85 8.61
CA GLY A 236 -15.49 0.13 8.08
C GLY A 236 -15.00 0.80 6.81
N HIS A 237 -15.84 1.63 6.22
CA HIS A 237 -15.46 2.50 5.11
C HIS A 237 -16.11 3.88 5.25
N VAL A 238 -15.60 4.84 4.50
CA VAL A 238 -16.16 6.19 4.39
C VAL A 238 -16.79 6.33 2.99
N PRO A 239 -17.94 7.01 2.88
CA PRO A 239 -18.49 7.37 1.58
C PRO A 239 -17.50 8.23 0.78
N GLY A 240 -17.55 8.15 -0.53
CA GLY A 240 -16.72 8.98 -1.40
C GLY A 240 -15.91 8.18 -2.39
N CYS A 241 -15.25 8.89 -3.28
CA CYS A 241 -14.45 8.30 -4.35
C CYS A 241 -13.01 8.79 -4.28
N VAL A 242 -12.08 7.88 -4.54
CA VAL A 242 -10.68 8.22 -4.82
C VAL A 242 -10.39 8.07 -6.30
N LEU A 243 -9.59 9.00 -6.81
CA LEU A 243 -9.07 9.00 -8.15
C LEU A 243 -7.62 8.54 -8.12
N HIS A 244 -7.33 7.45 -8.83
CA HIS A 244 -5.98 6.97 -8.99
C HIS A 244 -5.36 7.57 -10.23
N LEU A 245 -4.29 8.33 -10.04
CA LEU A 245 -3.55 9.00 -11.11
C LEU A 245 -2.85 7.95 -11.99
N TRP A 246 -2.79 8.22 -13.28
CA TRP A 246 -2.12 7.33 -14.22
C TRP A 246 -0.61 7.31 -13.96
N HIS A 247 -0.02 6.12 -13.93
CA HIS A 247 1.42 5.89 -13.91
C HIS A 247 1.75 4.55 -14.60
N GLY A 248 1.68 4.57 -15.92
CA GLY A 248 1.85 3.40 -16.77
C GLY A 248 0.56 2.60 -16.96
N ASP A 249 0.56 1.75 -17.96
CA ASP A 249 -0.58 0.92 -18.28
C ASP A 249 -0.82 -0.16 -17.22
N ARG A 250 -2.09 -0.41 -16.90
CA ARG A 250 -2.47 -1.43 -15.91
C ARG A 250 -1.97 -2.82 -16.27
N ALA A 251 -1.85 -3.10 -17.57
CA ALA A 251 -1.32 -4.37 -18.07
C ALA A 251 0.15 -4.59 -17.66
N ASP A 252 0.95 -3.53 -17.56
CA ASP A 252 2.36 -3.60 -17.21
C ASP A 252 2.59 -3.91 -15.72
N ARG A 253 1.56 -3.75 -14.87
CA ARG A 253 1.66 -4.02 -13.43
C ARG A 253 1.64 -5.49 -13.05
N ARG A 254 1.03 -6.33 -13.84
CA ARG A 254 1.07 -7.80 -13.78
C ARG A 254 1.01 -8.40 -12.36
N TYR A 255 0.20 -7.83 -11.44
CA TYR A 255 0.20 -8.25 -10.03
C TYR A 255 -0.05 -9.75 -9.83
N ARG A 256 -0.97 -10.35 -10.62
CA ARG A 256 -1.27 -11.78 -10.51
C ARG A 256 -0.12 -12.63 -11.00
N GLU A 257 0.45 -12.25 -12.14
CA GLU A 257 1.59 -12.91 -12.75
C GLU A 257 2.79 -12.82 -11.82
N HIS A 258 3.06 -11.64 -11.24
CA HIS A 258 4.13 -11.45 -10.26
C HIS A 258 3.95 -12.36 -9.04
N ASN A 259 2.74 -12.48 -8.48
CA ASN A 259 2.47 -13.40 -7.38
C ASN A 259 2.72 -14.86 -7.78
N GLN A 260 2.30 -15.28 -8.99
CA GLN A 260 2.52 -16.64 -9.47
C GLN A 260 4.00 -16.93 -9.74
N GLU A 261 4.69 -16.00 -10.40
CA GLU A 261 6.12 -16.12 -10.68
C GLU A 261 6.96 -16.17 -9.41
N PHE A 262 6.60 -15.39 -8.39
CA PHE A 262 7.35 -15.32 -7.14
C PHE A 262 7.30 -16.62 -6.33
N LYS A 263 6.22 -17.39 -6.43
CA LYS A 263 6.08 -18.68 -5.72
C LYS A 263 7.21 -19.67 -6.04
N ARG A 264 7.78 -19.62 -7.26
CA ARG A 264 8.90 -20.51 -7.67
C ARG A 264 10.14 -20.37 -6.80
N PHE A 265 10.29 -19.23 -6.12
CA PHE A 265 11.48 -18.99 -5.29
C PHE A 265 11.37 -19.58 -3.88
N ALA A 266 10.21 -20.14 -3.50
CA ALA A 266 9.95 -20.64 -2.16
C ALA A 266 10.42 -19.62 -1.10
N PHE A 267 9.97 -18.37 -1.26
CA PHE A 267 10.40 -17.26 -0.42
C PHE A 267 10.23 -17.56 1.06
N ASP A 268 11.27 -17.32 1.82
CA ASP A 268 11.30 -17.41 3.27
C ASP A 268 11.72 -16.04 3.82
N PRO A 269 10.79 -15.24 4.38
CA PRO A 269 11.13 -13.92 4.93
C PRO A 269 12.22 -13.96 5.99
N ASP A 270 12.19 -14.95 6.88
CA ASP A 270 13.15 -15.06 7.98
C ASP A 270 14.58 -15.37 7.49
N ARG A 271 14.73 -15.90 6.27
CA ARG A 271 16.01 -16.27 5.65
C ARG A 271 16.48 -15.28 4.58
N HIS A 272 15.58 -14.86 3.69
CA HIS A 272 15.97 -14.19 2.44
C HIS A 272 16.06 -12.68 2.55
N ILE A 273 15.44 -12.08 3.57
CA ILE A 273 15.54 -10.65 3.85
C ILE A 273 15.93 -10.41 5.31
N ARG A 274 16.53 -9.25 5.56
CA ARG A 274 16.86 -8.77 6.91
C ARG A 274 16.78 -7.26 6.96
N CYS A 275 16.55 -6.69 8.14
CA CYS A 275 16.69 -5.25 8.34
C CYS A 275 18.15 -4.83 8.30
N ASP A 276 18.42 -3.74 7.62
CA ASP A 276 19.67 -3.00 7.73
C ASP A 276 19.67 -2.06 8.96
N GLU A 277 20.72 -1.28 9.11
CA GLU A 277 20.89 -0.31 10.20
C GLU A 277 19.85 0.82 10.20
N ASN A 278 19.29 1.15 9.02
CA ASN A 278 18.22 2.13 8.84
C ASN A 278 16.84 1.53 9.02
N GLY A 279 16.77 0.23 9.30
CA GLY A 279 15.53 -0.51 9.48
C GLY A 279 14.83 -0.87 8.17
N LEU A 280 15.48 -0.73 7.02
CA LEU A 280 14.97 -1.12 5.71
C LEU A 280 15.21 -2.60 5.45
N TRP A 281 14.36 -3.20 4.61
CA TRP A 281 14.63 -4.54 4.11
C TRP A 281 15.82 -4.54 3.16
N ASN A 282 16.73 -5.46 3.39
CA ASN A 282 17.83 -5.78 2.49
C ASN A 282 17.88 -7.28 2.24
N TRP A 283 18.49 -7.68 1.12
CA TRP A 283 18.70 -9.08 0.82
C TRP A 283 19.68 -9.72 1.82
N ALA A 284 19.31 -10.92 2.29
CA ALA A 284 20.18 -11.78 3.07
C ALA A 284 20.60 -13.00 2.22
N ASP A 285 20.22 -14.20 2.63
CA ASP A 285 20.54 -15.46 1.90
C ASP A 285 19.53 -15.71 0.76
N ALA A 286 19.29 -14.70 -0.07
CA ALA A 286 18.36 -14.80 -1.20
C ALA A 286 19.07 -15.27 -2.48
N PRO A 287 18.46 -16.17 -3.28
CA PRO A 287 18.98 -16.57 -4.58
C PRO A 287 19.15 -15.36 -5.52
N SER A 288 20.21 -15.39 -6.34
CA SER A 288 20.46 -14.32 -7.33
C SER A 288 19.29 -14.12 -8.29
N ALA A 289 18.63 -15.21 -8.71
CA ALA A 289 17.44 -15.14 -9.56
C ALA A 289 16.25 -14.42 -8.89
N MET A 290 16.08 -14.54 -7.57
CA MET A 290 15.04 -13.80 -6.83
C MET A 290 15.37 -12.31 -6.80
N ARG A 291 16.63 -11.94 -6.56
CA ARG A 291 17.08 -10.53 -6.57
C ARG A 291 16.92 -9.90 -7.96
N ALA A 292 17.26 -10.63 -9.01
CA ALA A 292 17.08 -10.19 -10.39
C ALA A 292 15.59 -9.99 -10.73
N TRP A 293 14.73 -10.92 -10.33
CA TRP A 293 13.28 -10.81 -10.50
C TRP A 293 12.70 -9.56 -9.80
N ALA A 294 13.12 -9.29 -8.57
CA ALA A 294 12.65 -8.12 -7.82
C ALA A 294 13.05 -6.80 -8.50
N ARG A 295 14.25 -6.72 -9.07
CA ARG A 295 14.69 -5.57 -9.88
C ARG A 295 13.83 -5.41 -11.12
N GLU A 296 13.62 -6.50 -11.87
CA GLU A 296 12.83 -6.50 -13.09
C GLU A 296 11.38 -6.10 -12.85
N MET A 297 10.81 -6.47 -11.71
CA MET A 297 9.46 -6.04 -11.31
C MET A 297 9.31 -4.52 -11.27
N PHE A 298 10.33 -3.75 -10.85
CA PHE A 298 10.29 -2.29 -10.88
C PHE A 298 10.46 -1.73 -12.30
N VAL A 299 11.38 -2.28 -13.07
CA VAL A 299 11.69 -1.81 -14.44
C VAL A 299 10.52 -2.08 -15.37
N SER A 300 9.90 -3.26 -15.27
CA SER A 300 8.78 -3.67 -16.15
C SER A 300 7.49 -2.87 -15.93
N ARG A 301 7.37 -2.12 -14.82
CA ARG A 301 6.19 -1.28 -14.55
C ARG A 301 5.98 -0.16 -15.55
N ASN A 302 7.06 0.29 -16.23
CA ASN A 302 7.00 1.29 -17.31
C ASN A 302 6.09 2.48 -16.96
N GLU A 303 6.30 3.08 -15.77
CA GLU A 303 5.35 4.06 -15.20
C GLU A 303 5.27 5.37 -16.00
N ASP A 304 6.22 5.66 -16.89
CA ASP A 304 6.16 6.80 -17.80
C ASP A 304 5.46 6.47 -19.14
N GLY A 305 5.18 5.18 -19.39
CA GLY A 305 4.52 4.72 -20.62
C GLY A 305 5.35 4.91 -21.89
N GLU A 306 6.65 5.08 -21.73
CA GLU A 306 7.58 5.15 -22.85
C GLU A 306 8.09 3.74 -23.16
N ARG A 307 7.42 3.04 -24.08
CA ARG A 307 8.01 1.84 -24.66
C ARG A 307 9.20 2.32 -25.49
N GLY A 308 10.42 1.98 -25.04
CA GLY A 308 11.60 2.18 -25.86
C GLY A 308 11.38 1.53 -27.24
N PRO A 309 11.97 2.08 -28.31
CA PRO A 309 11.88 1.49 -29.63
C PRO A 309 12.51 0.10 -29.58
N GLY A 310 11.69 -0.96 -29.51
CA GLY A 310 12.15 -2.35 -29.64
C GLY A 310 11.82 -3.29 -28.46
N ALA A 311 10.69 -3.10 -27.76
CA ALA A 311 10.16 -4.11 -26.83
C ALA A 311 9.13 -5.01 -27.54
#